data_1eaaf0f63ed080350a0898e3f0c684f5
#
_entry.id   1eaaf0f63ed080350a0898e3f0c684f5
#
_cell.length_a   1.000
_cell.length_b   1.000
_cell.length_c   1.000
_cell.angle_alpha   90.00
_cell.angle_beta   90.00
_cell.angle_gamma   90.00
#
_symmetry.space_group_name_H-M   'P 1'
#
loop_
_entity.id
_entity.type
_entity.pdbx_description
1 polymer ?
#
loop_
_entity_poly.entity_id
_entity_poly.type
_entity_poly.pdbx_seq_one_letter_code
_entity_poly.pdbx_strand_id
1 'polypeptide(L)'
;MTAVKQVKRAVAAAIAAAGGAAEESYSAEKFKMSESAVTAVGVRETVIGPGGGLEYLGRRTDEGTQEAREVYGRRMALKLSMDVFAPRALGADGCEEAAERVMQALMTALPEGLKLRELHLGQTEWDKVTGMFRLRASAAYEAYFLCEMAEDETVFTDFVLKGTVKERE
;
A
#
# COMPACT_ATOMS: atom_id res chain seq x y z
N MET A 1 6.28 4.35 12.31
CA MET A 1 6.43 4.11 10.84
C MET A 1 5.21 4.73 10.17
N THR A 2 5.35 5.45 9.05
CA THR A 2 4.19 6.06 8.37
C THR A 2 3.31 5.00 7.71
N ALA A 3 1.99 5.21 7.68
CA ALA A 3 1.03 4.28 7.06
C ALA A 3 1.37 3.97 5.59
N VAL A 4 1.80 4.98 4.83
CA VAL A 4 2.26 4.83 3.43
C VAL A 4 3.44 3.86 3.32
N LYS A 5 4.40 3.95 4.23
CA LYS A 5 5.56 3.06 4.27
C LYS A 5 5.17 1.62 4.65
N GLN A 6 4.17 1.48 5.53
CA GLN A 6 3.62 0.16 5.88
C GLN A 6 2.94 -0.50 4.68
N VAL A 7 2.11 0.24 3.93
CA VAL A 7 1.46 -0.30 2.71
C VAL A 7 2.50 -0.71 1.67
N LYS A 8 3.50 0.14 1.40
CA LYS A 8 4.58 -0.19 0.46
C LYS A 8 5.31 -1.47 0.86
N ARG A 9 5.63 -1.61 2.15
CA ARG A 9 6.29 -2.82 2.70
C ARG A 9 5.39 -4.04 2.61
N ALA A 10 4.09 -3.90 2.88
CA ALA A 10 3.13 -4.99 2.78
C ALA A 10 3.01 -5.51 1.34
N VAL A 11 2.99 -4.60 0.37
CA VAL A 11 2.98 -4.96 -1.06
C VAL A 11 4.28 -5.69 -1.45
N ALA A 12 5.43 -5.17 -1.05
CA ALA A 12 6.72 -5.83 -1.33
C ALA A 12 6.80 -7.21 -0.67
N ALA A 13 6.31 -7.36 0.56
CA ALA A 13 6.26 -8.64 1.26
C ALA A 13 5.32 -9.65 0.58
N ALA A 14 4.16 -9.20 0.07
CA ALA A 14 3.25 -10.06 -0.67
C ALA A 14 3.90 -10.61 -1.95
N ILE A 15 4.63 -9.76 -2.70
CA ILE A 15 5.38 -10.18 -3.88
C ILE A 15 6.48 -11.19 -3.49
N ALA A 16 7.20 -10.93 -2.42
CA ALA A 16 8.25 -11.83 -1.94
C ALA A 16 7.70 -13.18 -1.48
N ALA A 17 6.56 -13.21 -0.80
CA ALA A 17 5.88 -14.44 -0.38
C ALA A 17 5.43 -15.31 -1.56
N ALA A 18 5.14 -14.71 -2.71
CA ALA A 18 4.83 -15.41 -3.95
C ALA A 18 6.07 -15.86 -4.76
N GLY A 19 7.25 -15.78 -4.16
CA GLY A 19 8.52 -16.18 -4.79
C GLY A 19 9.14 -15.14 -5.72
N GLY A 20 8.63 -13.90 -5.73
CA GLY A 20 9.23 -12.78 -6.44
C GLY A 20 10.31 -12.08 -5.62
N ALA A 21 11.26 -11.41 -6.26
CA ALA A 21 12.15 -10.47 -5.60
C ALA A 21 11.51 -9.07 -5.62
N ALA A 22 11.38 -8.43 -4.47
CA ALA A 22 10.82 -7.10 -4.37
C ALA A 22 11.70 -6.17 -3.54
N GLU A 23 11.90 -4.96 -4.05
CA GLU A 23 12.67 -3.90 -3.40
C GLU A 23 11.78 -2.68 -3.15
N GLU A 24 11.89 -2.12 -1.94
CA GLU A 24 11.12 -0.92 -1.55
C GLU A 24 11.64 0.37 -2.20
N SER A 25 12.73 0.31 -2.94
CA SER A 25 13.30 1.45 -3.65
C SER A 25 13.99 1.02 -4.93
N TYR A 26 13.94 1.91 -5.92
CA TYR A 26 14.69 1.70 -7.15
C TYR A 26 16.18 1.97 -6.93
N SER A 27 17.03 1.02 -7.35
CA SER A 27 18.47 1.16 -7.38
C SER A 27 19.01 0.52 -8.65
N ALA A 28 19.42 1.34 -9.61
CA ALA A 28 19.92 0.87 -10.90
C ALA A 28 21.18 -0.01 -10.74
N GLU A 29 22.07 0.35 -9.82
CA GLU A 29 23.32 -0.40 -9.57
C GLU A 29 23.00 -1.80 -9.00
N LYS A 30 22.11 -1.86 -8.01
CA LYS A 30 21.70 -3.13 -7.39
C LYS A 30 21.01 -4.04 -8.42
N PHE A 31 20.17 -3.45 -9.26
CA PHE A 31 19.42 -4.22 -10.26
C PHE A 31 20.30 -4.80 -11.36
N LYS A 32 21.32 -4.05 -11.85
CA LYS A 32 22.30 -4.55 -12.82
C LYS A 32 23.02 -5.83 -12.37
N MET A 33 23.11 -6.03 -11.06
CA MET A 33 23.77 -7.19 -10.46
C MET A 33 22.81 -8.38 -10.23
N SER A 34 21.52 -8.20 -10.50
CA SER A 34 20.54 -9.26 -10.27
C SER A 34 20.54 -10.28 -11.41
N GLU A 35 20.60 -11.56 -11.06
CA GLU A 35 20.46 -12.68 -12.00
C GLU A 35 18.99 -13.11 -12.18
N SER A 36 18.08 -12.60 -11.36
CA SER A 36 16.66 -12.87 -11.39
C SER A 36 15.85 -11.59 -11.64
N ALA A 37 14.59 -11.78 -12.02
CA ALA A 37 13.67 -10.65 -12.11
C ALA A 37 13.43 -10.02 -10.73
N VAL A 38 13.39 -8.68 -10.68
CA VAL A 38 13.18 -7.90 -9.45
C VAL A 38 12.10 -6.84 -9.67
N THR A 39 11.26 -6.64 -8.66
CA THR A 39 10.19 -5.64 -8.69
C THR A 39 10.56 -4.47 -7.79
N ALA A 40 10.59 -3.26 -8.36
CA ALA A 40 10.78 -2.03 -7.61
C ALA A 40 9.41 -1.46 -7.19
N VAL A 41 9.15 -1.39 -5.89
CA VAL A 41 7.91 -0.84 -5.34
C VAL A 41 8.13 0.60 -4.91
N GLY A 42 7.48 1.53 -5.59
CA GLY A 42 7.56 2.97 -5.32
C GLY A 42 6.19 3.60 -5.04
N VAL A 43 6.16 4.68 -4.29
CA VAL A 43 4.94 5.47 -4.09
C VAL A 43 4.88 6.56 -5.14
N ARG A 44 3.78 6.64 -5.90
CA ARG A 44 3.53 7.70 -6.88
C ARG A 44 2.66 8.80 -6.30
N GLU A 45 1.59 8.41 -5.62
CA GLU A 45 0.59 9.33 -5.14
C GLU A 45 -0.05 8.79 -3.87
N THR A 46 -0.38 9.69 -2.95
CA THR A 46 -1.14 9.39 -1.75
C THR A 46 -2.18 10.49 -1.56
N VAL A 47 -3.44 10.11 -1.51
CA VAL A 47 -4.55 11.01 -1.23
C VAL A 47 -5.26 10.55 0.03
N ILE A 48 -5.32 11.40 1.04
CA ILE A 48 -6.16 11.18 2.22
C ILE A 48 -7.48 11.87 1.95
N GLY A 49 -8.57 11.11 2.00
CA GLY A 49 -9.89 11.51 1.52
C GLY A 49 -10.42 12.82 2.10
N PRO A 50 -11.34 13.46 1.39
CA PRO A 50 -11.96 14.71 1.81
C PRO A 50 -12.80 14.47 3.08
N GLY A 51 -12.89 15.50 3.91
CA GLY A 51 -13.69 15.50 5.13
C GLY A 51 -12.92 16.08 6.30
N GLY A 52 -13.64 16.73 7.20
CA GLY A 52 -13.07 17.45 8.35
C GLY A 52 -12.78 16.59 9.57
N GLY A 53 -13.15 15.31 9.61
CA GLY A 53 -13.06 14.47 10.79
C GLY A 53 -12.43 13.10 10.55
N LEU A 54 -12.17 12.41 11.64
CA LEU A 54 -11.79 11.00 11.62
C LEU A 54 -13.07 10.15 11.63
N GLU A 55 -13.05 9.07 10.87
CA GLU A 55 -14.12 8.05 10.88
C GLU A 55 -13.82 7.07 12.02
N TYR A 56 -14.85 6.71 12.78
CA TYR A 56 -14.73 5.63 13.76
C TYR A 56 -14.67 4.29 13.02
N LEU A 57 -13.60 3.53 13.25
CA LEU A 57 -13.34 2.28 12.56
C LEU A 57 -13.62 1.04 13.41
N GLY A 58 -13.81 1.23 14.71
CA GLY A 58 -14.08 0.13 15.62
C GLY A 58 -13.28 0.20 16.90
N ARG A 59 -13.26 -0.90 17.64
CA ARG A 59 -12.54 -1.06 18.90
C ARG A 59 -11.47 -2.15 18.75
N ARG A 60 -10.26 -1.88 19.18
CA ARG A 60 -9.16 -2.83 19.21
C ARG A 60 -8.75 -3.09 20.65
N THR A 61 -8.65 -4.35 21.01
CA THR A 61 -8.09 -4.74 22.31
C THR A 61 -6.61 -4.99 22.14
N ASP A 62 -5.80 -4.34 22.96
CA ASP A 62 -4.38 -4.61 23.03
C ASP A 62 -4.16 -5.96 23.72
N GLU A 63 -3.47 -6.88 23.05
CA GLU A 63 -3.27 -8.25 23.57
C GLU A 63 -2.39 -8.29 24.82
N GLY A 64 -1.52 -7.29 25.01
CA GLY A 64 -0.60 -7.23 26.14
C GLY A 64 -1.22 -6.60 27.40
N THR A 65 -2.02 -5.55 27.22
CA THR A 65 -2.61 -4.77 28.35
C THR A 65 -4.07 -5.10 28.58
N GLN A 66 -4.74 -5.82 27.66
CA GLN A 66 -6.19 -6.06 27.66
C GLN A 66 -7.04 -4.76 27.62
N GLU A 67 -6.39 -3.63 27.35
CA GLU A 67 -7.08 -2.35 27.20
C GLU A 67 -7.77 -2.27 25.85
N ALA A 68 -9.01 -1.83 25.85
CA ALA A 68 -9.78 -1.59 24.64
C ALA A 68 -9.57 -0.15 24.20
N ARG A 69 -9.04 0.06 22.99
CA ARG A 69 -8.85 1.38 22.41
C ARG A 69 -9.78 1.57 21.23
N GLU A 70 -10.34 2.75 21.13
CA GLU A 70 -11.11 3.14 19.96
C GLU A 70 -10.16 3.52 18.83
N VAL A 71 -10.46 2.99 17.63
CA VAL A 71 -9.65 3.21 16.45
C VAL A 71 -10.39 4.17 15.53
N TYR A 72 -9.76 5.26 15.23
CA TYR A 72 -10.21 6.26 14.28
C TYR A 72 -9.26 6.31 13.10
N GLY A 73 -9.76 6.74 11.95
CA GLY A 73 -8.92 6.89 10.78
C GLY A 73 -9.61 7.63 9.65
N ARG A 74 -8.88 7.78 8.57
CA ARG A 74 -9.39 8.36 7.32
C ARG A 74 -9.07 7.44 6.17
N ARG A 75 -9.99 7.37 5.23
CA ARG A 75 -9.77 6.65 3.98
C ARG A 75 -8.59 7.26 3.23
N MET A 76 -7.69 6.41 2.79
CA MET A 76 -6.49 6.77 2.06
C MET A 76 -6.45 6.00 0.74
N ALA A 77 -6.29 6.72 -0.36
CA ALA A 77 -6.01 6.16 -1.66
C ALA A 77 -4.51 6.30 -1.95
N LEU A 78 -3.88 5.19 -2.33
CA LEU A 78 -2.46 5.15 -2.71
C LEU A 78 -2.32 4.65 -4.13
N LYS A 79 -1.43 5.28 -4.89
CA LYS A 79 -0.99 4.78 -6.18
C LYS A 79 0.48 4.40 -6.08
N LEU A 80 0.76 3.12 -6.26
CA LEU A 80 2.12 2.58 -6.24
C LEU A 80 2.57 2.28 -7.66
N SER A 81 3.86 2.45 -7.94
CA SER A 81 4.54 1.83 -9.08
C SER A 81 5.16 0.52 -8.64
N MET A 82 5.10 -0.48 -9.51
CA MET A 82 5.70 -1.80 -9.29
C MET A 82 6.38 -2.20 -10.59
N ASP A 83 7.45 -1.48 -10.91
CA ASP A 83 8.17 -1.73 -12.13
C ASP A 83 8.96 -3.04 -12.01
N VAL A 84 8.72 -3.95 -12.92
CA VAL A 84 9.39 -5.25 -12.98
C VAL A 84 10.58 -5.15 -13.91
N PHE A 85 11.75 -5.59 -13.43
CA PHE A 85 12.99 -5.64 -14.19
C PHE A 85 13.43 -7.08 -14.33
N ALA A 86 13.80 -7.49 -15.54
CA ALA A 86 14.35 -8.81 -15.80
C ALA A 86 15.70 -8.70 -16.51
N PRO A 87 16.72 -9.46 -16.08
CA PRO A 87 18.01 -9.48 -16.72
C PRO A 87 17.91 -9.96 -18.17
N ARG A 88 18.85 -9.56 -19.01
CA ARG A 88 18.89 -9.89 -20.43
C ARG A 88 18.77 -11.40 -20.71
N ALA A 89 19.33 -12.22 -19.81
CA ALA A 89 19.29 -13.67 -19.94
C ALA A 89 17.86 -14.26 -19.91
N LEU A 90 16.94 -13.61 -19.18
CA LEU A 90 15.53 -14.02 -19.11
C LEU A 90 14.68 -13.48 -20.27
N GLY A 91 15.17 -12.47 -20.98
CA GLY A 91 14.45 -11.86 -22.10
C GLY A 91 13.21 -11.06 -21.69
N ALA A 92 12.47 -10.63 -22.68
CA ALA A 92 11.18 -9.94 -22.48
C ALA A 92 10.14 -10.87 -21.86
N ASP A 93 10.08 -12.12 -22.32
CA ASP A 93 9.15 -13.14 -21.82
C ASP A 93 9.33 -13.38 -20.31
N GLY A 94 10.57 -13.47 -19.85
CA GLY A 94 10.86 -13.62 -18.41
C GLY A 94 10.46 -12.39 -17.58
N CYS A 95 10.45 -11.19 -18.19
CA CYS A 95 9.90 -9.99 -17.56
C CYS A 95 8.36 -10.06 -17.44
N GLU A 96 7.69 -10.53 -18.47
CA GLU A 96 6.25 -10.70 -18.49
C GLU A 96 5.79 -11.78 -17.51
N GLU A 97 6.44 -12.94 -17.49
CA GLU A 97 6.18 -13.98 -16.49
C GLU A 97 6.37 -13.50 -15.05
N ALA A 98 7.40 -12.68 -14.80
CA ALA A 98 7.60 -12.08 -13.49
C ALA A 98 6.48 -11.10 -13.14
N ALA A 99 6.00 -10.31 -14.10
CA ALA A 99 4.87 -9.41 -13.92
C ALA A 99 3.57 -10.16 -13.61
N GLU A 100 3.32 -11.29 -14.27
CA GLU A 100 2.16 -12.14 -13.97
C GLU A 100 2.20 -12.68 -12.53
N ARG A 101 3.38 -13.12 -12.06
CA ARG A 101 3.55 -13.53 -10.65
C ARG A 101 3.27 -12.40 -9.67
N VAL A 102 3.72 -11.18 -9.99
CA VAL A 102 3.40 -9.98 -9.20
C VAL A 102 1.90 -9.75 -9.16
N MET A 103 1.20 -9.81 -10.29
CA MET A 103 -0.25 -9.67 -10.35
C MET A 103 -0.95 -10.69 -9.47
N GLN A 104 -0.57 -11.97 -9.60
CA GLN A 104 -1.16 -13.05 -8.80
C GLN A 104 -0.94 -12.82 -7.31
N ALA A 105 0.25 -12.41 -6.90
CA ALA A 105 0.56 -12.07 -5.52
C ALA A 105 -0.34 -10.96 -4.97
N LEU A 106 -0.54 -9.90 -5.75
CA LEU A 106 -1.37 -8.77 -5.36
C LEU A 106 -2.86 -9.10 -5.29
N MET A 107 -3.31 -10.08 -6.04
CA MET A 107 -4.70 -10.53 -6.00
C MET A 107 -5.00 -11.51 -4.87
N THR A 108 -3.99 -12.23 -4.36
CA THR A 108 -4.19 -13.35 -3.43
C THR A 108 -3.55 -13.17 -2.06
N ALA A 109 -2.51 -12.37 -1.93
CA ALA A 109 -1.65 -12.33 -0.74
C ALA A 109 -1.61 -10.96 -0.03
N LEU A 110 -2.51 -10.04 -0.36
CA LEU A 110 -2.56 -8.75 0.33
C LEU A 110 -3.10 -8.90 1.75
N PRO A 111 -2.56 -8.13 2.71
CA PRO A 111 -3.04 -8.15 4.07
C PRO A 111 -4.46 -7.59 4.17
N GLU A 112 -5.18 -8.04 5.20
CA GLU A 112 -6.50 -7.51 5.52
C GLU A 112 -6.47 -5.98 5.69
N GLY A 113 -7.51 -5.31 5.19
CA GLY A 113 -7.62 -3.84 5.22
C GLY A 113 -6.95 -3.10 4.07
N LEU A 114 -6.13 -3.78 3.26
CA LEU A 114 -5.56 -3.21 2.04
C LEU A 114 -6.33 -3.73 0.82
N LYS A 115 -7.07 -2.86 0.14
CA LYS A 115 -7.89 -3.22 -1.02
C LYS A 115 -7.23 -2.76 -2.32
N LEU A 116 -6.91 -3.70 -3.19
CA LEU A 116 -6.52 -3.41 -4.57
C LEU A 116 -7.76 -2.92 -5.34
N ARG A 117 -7.69 -1.75 -5.96
CA ARG A 117 -8.77 -1.15 -6.75
C ARG A 117 -8.54 -1.27 -8.23
N GLU A 118 -7.30 -1.07 -8.63
CA GLU A 118 -6.95 -1.01 -10.03
C GLU A 118 -5.50 -1.46 -10.21
N LEU A 119 -5.22 -2.14 -11.30
CA LEU A 119 -3.90 -2.59 -11.69
C LEU A 119 -3.69 -2.30 -13.17
N HIS A 120 -2.63 -1.58 -13.49
CA HIS A 120 -2.23 -1.29 -14.85
C HIS A 120 -0.87 -1.93 -15.15
N LEU A 121 -0.79 -2.57 -16.31
CA LEU A 121 0.43 -3.10 -16.87
C LEU A 121 0.73 -2.36 -18.16
N GLY A 122 1.95 -1.91 -18.29
CA GLY A 122 2.47 -1.34 -19.52
C GLY A 122 3.10 -2.41 -20.42
N GLN A 123 3.79 -1.96 -21.42
CA GLN A 123 4.56 -2.83 -22.33
C GLN A 123 5.96 -3.09 -21.76
N THR A 124 6.51 -4.24 -22.11
CA THR A 124 7.91 -4.56 -21.84
C THR A 124 8.81 -3.79 -22.79
N GLU A 125 9.79 -3.09 -22.26
CA GLU A 125 10.76 -2.29 -23.00
C GLU A 125 12.18 -2.54 -22.50
N TRP A 126 13.17 -2.28 -23.32
CA TRP A 126 14.55 -2.31 -22.89
C TRP A 126 14.92 -1.04 -22.15
N ASP A 127 15.32 -1.15 -20.89
CA ASP A 127 15.81 -0.04 -20.09
C ASP A 127 17.32 0.09 -20.21
N LYS A 128 17.76 1.15 -20.89
CA LYS A 128 19.19 1.43 -21.14
C LYS A 128 19.96 1.75 -19.85
N VAL A 129 19.28 2.23 -18.81
CA VAL A 129 19.93 2.64 -17.55
C VAL A 129 20.35 1.41 -16.75
N THR A 130 19.47 0.44 -16.63
CA THR A 130 19.76 -0.81 -15.92
C THR A 130 20.38 -1.88 -16.81
N GLY A 131 20.21 -1.79 -18.15
CA GLY A 131 20.57 -2.86 -19.06
C GLY A 131 19.69 -4.11 -18.89
N MET A 132 18.43 -3.92 -18.52
CA MET A 132 17.44 -4.96 -18.28
C MET A 132 16.17 -4.72 -19.08
N PHE A 133 15.37 -5.74 -19.28
CA PHE A 133 13.98 -5.56 -19.70
C PHE A 133 13.18 -4.99 -18.54
N ARG A 134 12.31 -4.03 -18.82
CA ARG A 134 11.45 -3.37 -17.84
C ARG A 134 10.00 -3.39 -18.29
N LEU A 135 9.13 -3.84 -17.42
CA LEU A 135 7.69 -3.70 -17.55
C LEU A 135 7.20 -2.72 -16.48
N ARG A 136 6.60 -1.63 -16.91
CA ARG A 136 6.03 -0.65 -15.98
C ARG A 136 4.67 -1.11 -15.51
N ALA A 137 4.49 -1.19 -14.21
CA ALA A 137 3.21 -1.47 -13.60
C ALA A 137 2.84 -0.40 -12.58
N SER A 138 1.55 -0.22 -12.37
CA SER A 138 1.04 0.61 -11.29
C SER A 138 -0.24 0.02 -10.73
N ALA A 139 -0.44 0.14 -9.42
CA ALA A 139 -1.67 -0.26 -8.77
C ALA A 139 -2.22 0.83 -7.86
N ALA A 140 -3.53 0.96 -7.86
CA ALA A 140 -4.26 1.81 -6.94
C ALA A 140 -4.80 0.98 -5.78
N TYR A 141 -4.55 1.44 -4.58
CA TYR A 141 -4.97 0.81 -3.33
C TYR A 141 -5.84 1.75 -2.52
N GLU A 142 -6.71 1.15 -1.74
CA GLU A 142 -7.48 1.83 -0.70
C GLU A 142 -7.16 1.19 0.65
N ALA A 143 -6.89 2.03 1.63
CA ALA A 143 -6.61 1.64 3.01
C ALA A 143 -7.13 2.73 3.96
N TYR A 144 -7.02 2.50 5.26
CA TYR A 144 -7.27 3.53 6.26
C TYR A 144 -5.96 4.06 6.83
N PHE A 145 -5.85 5.37 6.88
CA PHE A 145 -4.82 6.04 7.66
C PHE A 145 -5.31 6.09 9.11
N LEU A 146 -4.72 5.25 9.97
CA LEU A 146 -5.12 5.14 11.36
C LEU A 146 -4.49 6.26 12.18
N CYS A 147 -5.30 6.87 13.04
CA CYS A 147 -4.87 7.79 14.06
C CYS A 147 -5.07 7.08 15.41
N GLU A 148 -3.99 6.77 16.10
CA GLU A 148 -4.06 6.37 17.50
C GLU A 148 -4.28 7.65 18.32
N MET A 149 -5.48 7.80 18.84
CA MET A 149 -5.75 8.82 19.84
C MET A 149 -5.36 8.22 21.19
N ALA A 150 -4.37 8.83 21.84
CA ALA A 150 -4.18 8.58 23.26
C ALA A 150 -5.49 9.00 23.95
N GLU A 151 -6.00 8.16 24.83
CA GLU A 151 -7.10 8.51 25.70
C GLU A 151 -6.66 9.62 26.66
N ASP A 152 -6.62 10.84 26.18
CA ASP A 152 -6.66 12.00 27.04
C ASP A 152 -8.15 12.22 27.34
N GLU A 153 -8.60 11.73 28.51
CA GLU A 153 -9.98 11.87 29.00
C GLU A 153 -10.46 13.32 29.01
N THR A 154 -9.56 14.28 28.87
CA THR A 154 -9.82 15.72 28.86
C THR A 154 -10.30 16.26 27.52
N VAL A 155 -10.13 15.56 26.40
CA VAL A 155 -10.50 16.08 25.07
C VAL A 155 -12.01 15.91 24.78
N PHE A 156 -12.71 15.03 25.48
CA PHE A 156 -14.13 14.76 25.25
C PHE A 156 -15.10 15.52 26.17
N THR A 157 -14.62 16.28 27.15
CA THR A 157 -15.51 17.03 28.07
C THR A 157 -16.08 18.32 27.50
N ASP A 158 -15.63 18.76 26.32
CA ASP A 158 -16.05 20.03 25.70
C ASP A 158 -16.91 19.89 24.43
N PHE A 159 -17.55 18.74 24.20
CA PHE A 159 -18.54 18.60 23.15
C PHE A 159 -19.93 19.05 23.62
N VAL A 160 -20.21 20.34 23.53
CA VAL A 160 -21.57 20.85 23.65
C VAL A 160 -22.32 20.53 22.34
N LEU A 161 -23.11 19.48 22.35
CA LEU A 161 -24.11 19.22 21.30
C LEU A 161 -25.16 20.34 21.32
N LYS A 162 -24.95 21.37 20.50
CA LYS A 162 -26.03 22.33 20.16
C LYS A 162 -26.95 21.71 19.12
N GLY A 163 -27.78 20.79 19.54
CA GLY A 163 -28.91 20.27 18.78
C GLY A 163 -30.19 20.90 19.25
N THR A 164 -30.83 21.71 18.45
CA THR A 164 -32.23 22.13 18.69
C THR A 164 -33.12 20.99 18.24
N VAL A 165 -33.71 20.24 19.17
CA VAL A 165 -34.76 19.28 18.87
C VAL A 165 -36.01 20.10 18.51
N LYS A 166 -36.42 20.08 17.24
CA LYS A 166 -37.76 20.56 16.85
C LYS A 166 -38.74 19.41 17.10
N GLU A 167 -39.54 19.54 18.13
CA GLU A 167 -40.76 18.73 18.26
C GLU A 167 -41.67 19.05 17.06
N ARG A 168 -42.08 18.00 16.36
CA ARG A 168 -43.14 18.07 15.36
C ARG A 168 -44.45 17.90 16.11
N GLU A 169 -45.30 18.94 16.10
CA GLU A 169 -46.73 18.84 16.34
C GLU A 169 -47.40 18.02 15.23
#